data_0c16144fa1ec5a0f1f0cdcafcfc6ecdb
#
_entry.id   0c16144fa1ec5a0f1f0cdcafcfc6ecdb
#
_cell.length_a   1.000
_cell.length_b   1.000
_cell.length_c   1.000
_cell.angle_alpha   90.00
_cell.angle_beta   90.00
_cell.angle_gamma   90.00
#
_symmetry.space_group_name_H-M   'P 1'
#
loop_
_entity.id
_entity.type
_entity.pdbx_description
1 polymer ?
#
loop_
_entity_poly.entity_id
_entity_poly.type
_entity_poly.pdbx_seq_one_letter_code
_entity_poly.pdbx_strand_id
1 'polypeptide(L)'
;MTHIKEIKESTVKRALRLHQLWLDSERRKGRQLIVTDEIVKKLNFNKIKDFSEVNFSQADFSYADFSEKDMRGMNFKGAIFKRANFSNAIFFEVVFDGSNFENCDFSEANFESTNFEDTSFSNCIFNKSKFIKTMFIETFFYCVICKKAQFKECDFDKARFKYADFSFSDFSETDFSKSTYNDTCFDCVDCSWMEIVDAVFTGININQCSFKQANFSHIKAMNIKFDKVCVAFCDFSNATFKDTNLSFSDFYRSRFSLIDIENVDFRGVDLSKTNFLPTKLIDIQVYSSMFDGCNLKSSVFDEIYISQIDIKKSSFDNIVLGDNKIHSTFGLPIVSCQMPDTDSFETMITIQYWPSLCLIATKNFCGSLEDFEVLVEENKEKDAVLYENLKATLNYIKAVARLD
;
A
#
# COMPACT_ATOMS: atom_id res chain seq x y z
N MET A 1 16.53 -54.22 8.20
CA MET A 1 17.21 -53.32 9.13
C MET A 1 18.62 -53.08 8.60
N THR A 2 18.78 -52.06 7.79
CA THR A 2 20.09 -51.68 7.24
C THR A 2 20.81 -50.86 8.29
N HIS A 3 21.97 -51.35 8.73
CA HIS A 3 22.86 -50.66 9.64
C HIS A 3 23.18 -49.25 9.10
N ILE A 4 22.69 -48.23 9.79
CA ILE A 4 23.08 -46.83 9.60
C ILE A 4 24.54 -46.74 10.06
N LYS A 5 25.50 -46.81 9.13
CA LYS A 5 26.92 -46.55 9.44
C LYS A 5 27.02 -45.12 9.98
N GLU A 6 27.55 -44.98 11.20
CA GLU A 6 27.94 -43.67 11.74
C GLU A 6 28.81 -42.95 10.70
N ILE A 7 28.34 -41.80 10.24
CA ILE A 7 29.13 -40.98 9.33
C ILE A 7 30.29 -40.42 10.14
N LYS A 8 31.49 -40.89 9.90
CA LYS A 8 32.69 -40.43 10.58
C LYS A 8 32.93 -38.94 10.24
N GLU A 9 33.42 -38.18 11.18
CA GLU A 9 33.81 -36.76 10.96
C GLU A 9 34.73 -36.59 9.74
N SER A 10 35.61 -37.58 9.47
CA SER A 10 36.42 -37.63 8.26
C SER A 10 35.63 -37.67 6.95
N THR A 11 34.40 -38.23 6.97
CA THR A 11 33.53 -38.29 5.78
C THR A 11 32.92 -36.92 5.48
N VAL A 12 32.52 -36.19 6.53
CA VAL A 12 32.00 -34.82 6.39
C VAL A 12 33.10 -33.90 5.87
N LYS A 13 34.29 -33.91 6.47
CA LYS A 13 35.44 -33.12 6.00
C LYS A 13 35.78 -33.38 4.54
N ARG A 14 35.71 -34.67 4.12
CA ARG A 14 35.91 -35.04 2.72
C ARG A 14 34.81 -34.50 1.80
N ALA A 15 33.55 -34.57 2.21
CA ALA A 15 32.43 -34.04 1.44
C ALA A 15 32.53 -32.52 1.24
N LEU A 16 32.85 -31.78 2.30
CA LEU A 16 33.09 -30.33 2.27
C LEU A 16 34.24 -29.96 1.34
N ARG A 17 35.37 -30.73 1.41
CA ARG A 17 36.52 -30.52 0.50
C ARG A 17 36.16 -30.79 -0.96
N LEU A 18 35.34 -31.81 -1.25
CA LEU A 18 34.89 -32.09 -2.60
C LEU A 18 33.93 -31.02 -3.12
N HIS A 19 33.11 -30.46 -2.25
CA HIS A 19 32.23 -29.35 -2.57
C HIS A 19 33.03 -28.06 -2.86
N GLN A 20 34.02 -27.74 -2.03
CA GLN A 20 34.88 -26.58 -2.29
C GLN A 20 35.59 -26.74 -3.65
N LEU A 21 36.12 -27.93 -3.95
CA LEU A 21 36.73 -28.21 -5.25
C LEU A 21 35.73 -28.07 -6.41
N TRP A 22 34.46 -28.40 -6.19
CA TRP A 22 33.39 -28.24 -7.17
C TRP A 22 33.09 -26.75 -7.43
N LEU A 23 33.06 -25.94 -6.39
CA LEU A 23 32.91 -24.50 -6.51
C LEU A 23 34.11 -23.84 -7.23
N ASP A 24 35.33 -24.11 -6.76
CA ASP A 24 36.56 -23.55 -7.32
C ASP A 24 36.82 -23.91 -8.78
N SER A 25 36.31 -25.06 -9.21
CA SER A 25 36.46 -25.56 -10.59
C SER A 25 35.32 -25.19 -11.52
N GLU A 26 34.43 -24.26 -11.14
CA GLU A 26 33.20 -23.96 -11.88
C GLU A 26 32.37 -25.22 -12.18
N ARG A 27 32.23 -26.12 -11.23
CA ARG A 27 31.47 -27.37 -11.29
C ARG A 27 32.08 -28.47 -12.16
N ARG A 28 33.33 -28.31 -12.61
CA ARG A 28 34.02 -29.32 -13.47
C ARG A 28 34.70 -30.45 -12.70
N LYS A 29 35.08 -30.19 -11.44
CA LYS A 29 35.75 -31.18 -10.56
C LYS A 29 35.07 -31.24 -9.21
N GLY A 30 35.28 -32.26 -8.45
CA GLY A 30 34.63 -32.43 -7.16
C GLY A 30 33.17 -32.88 -7.27
N ARG A 31 32.37 -32.58 -6.26
CA ARG A 31 30.92 -32.87 -6.20
C ARG A 31 30.20 -31.81 -5.39
N GLN A 32 29.01 -31.44 -5.83
CA GLN A 32 28.11 -30.64 -5.04
C GLN A 32 27.83 -31.30 -3.69
N LEU A 33 27.85 -30.54 -2.62
CA LEU A 33 27.44 -31.02 -1.30
C LEU A 33 25.93 -31.24 -1.28
N ILE A 34 25.49 -32.45 -1.02
CA ILE A 34 24.09 -32.77 -0.72
C ILE A 34 24.05 -33.16 0.74
N VAL A 35 23.32 -32.36 1.55
CA VAL A 35 23.26 -32.52 3.00
C VAL A 35 21.91 -33.11 3.36
N THR A 36 21.91 -34.33 3.85
CA THR A 36 20.71 -35.00 4.34
C THR A 36 20.45 -34.64 5.79
N ASP A 37 19.19 -34.80 6.26
CA ASP A 37 18.80 -34.66 7.65
C ASP A 37 19.73 -35.39 8.64
N GLU A 38 20.21 -36.59 8.30
CA GLU A 38 21.19 -37.32 9.13
C GLU A 38 22.53 -36.60 9.24
N ILE A 39 22.97 -35.91 8.20
CA ILE A 39 24.20 -35.12 8.21
C ILE A 39 24.00 -33.87 9.09
N VAL A 40 22.89 -33.20 8.95
CA VAL A 40 22.56 -32.01 9.76
C VAL A 40 22.48 -32.35 11.25
N LYS A 41 21.85 -33.46 11.62
CA LYS A 41 21.81 -33.94 13.02
C LYS A 41 23.19 -34.25 13.61
N LYS A 42 24.12 -34.68 12.80
CA LYS A 42 25.50 -35.01 13.21
C LYS A 42 26.45 -33.82 13.14
N LEU A 43 26.21 -32.88 12.23
CA LEU A 43 26.86 -31.59 12.22
C LEU A 43 26.31 -30.76 13.38
N ASN A 44 26.96 -30.80 14.51
CA ASN A 44 26.55 -30.02 15.67
C ASN A 44 26.85 -28.52 15.40
N PHE A 45 25.96 -27.87 14.65
CA PHE A 45 26.07 -26.44 14.32
C PHE A 45 26.24 -25.54 15.56
N ASN A 46 25.79 -25.98 16.74
CA ASN A 46 25.96 -25.24 17.99
C ASN A 46 27.37 -25.39 18.61
N LYS A 47 28.18 -26.37 18.17
CA LYS A 47 29.52 -26.61 18.71
C LYS A 47 30.65 -26.21 17.78
N ILE A 48 30.37 -25.98 16.51
CA ILE A 48 31.40 -25.75 15.53
C ILE A 48 31.56 -24.25 15.34
N LYS A 49 32.47 -23.65 16.12
CA LYS A 49 32.97 -22.28 15.86
C LYS A 49 33.59 -22.13 14.46
N ASP A 50 33.85 -23.25 13.79
CA ASP A 50 34.64 -23.35 12.54
C ASP A 50 33.79 -23.39 11.27
N PHE A 51 32.43 -23.28 11.36
CA PHE A 51 31.62 -23.21 10.11
C PHE A 51 31.64 -21.82 9.46
N SER A 52 32.11 -20.80 10.12
CA SER A 52 32.32 -19.48 9.50
C SER A 52 33.27 -19.49 8.31
N GLU A 53 34.14 -20.51 8.23
CA GLU A 53 35.05 -20.74 7.09
C GLU A 53 34.51 -21.72 6.07
N VAL A 54 33.37 -22.38 6.34
CA VAL A 54 32.81 -23.38 5.42
C VAL A 54 31.87 -22.67 4.44
N ASN A 55 32.23 -22.79 3.18
CA ASN A 55 31.39 -22.29 2.11
C ASN A 55 30.33 -23.32 1.72
N PHE A 56 29.08 -23.07 2.09
CA PHE A 56 27.93 -23.90 1.71
C PHE A 56 27.21 -23.39 0.46
N SER A 57 27.82 -22.47 -0.29
CA SER A 57 27.19 -21.91 -1.49
C SER A 57 26.81 -23.02 -2.46
N GLN A 58 25.61 -22.91 -3.03
CA GLN A 58 25.06 -23.86 -4.00
C GLN A 58 24.95 -25.31 -3.48
N ALA A 59 25.06 -25.55 -2.18
CA ALA A 59 24.79 -26.88 -1.61
C ALA A 59 23.29 -27.20 -1.63
N ASP A 60 22.95 -28.47 -1.64
CA ASP A 60 21.58 -28.95 -1.54
C ASP A 60 21.29 -29.46 -0.13
N PHE A 61 20.39 -28.71 0.55
CA PHE A 61 19.91 -28.97 1.92
C PHE A 61 18.44 -29.39 1.94
N SER A 62 17.94 -29.93 0.84
CA SER A 62 16.56 -30.37 0.76
C SER A 62 16.23 -31.39 1.85
N TYR A 63 15.08 -31.23 2.49
CA TYR A 63 14.57 -32.05 3.60
C TYR A 63 15.44 -32.04 4.87
N ALA A 64 16.39 -31.13 5.00
CA ALA A 64 17.21 -31.01 6.19
C ALA A 64 16.44 -30.39 7.37
N ASP A 65 16.71 -30.88 8.58
CA ASP A 65 16.13 -30.34 9.80
C ASP A 65 17.16 -29.45 10.50
N PHE A 66 16.96 -28.12 10.39
CA PHE A 66 17.73 -27.08 11.05
C PHE A 66 16.98 -26.47 12.22
N SER A 67 15.89 -27.10 12.70
CA SER A 67 15.12 -26.57 13.80
C SER A 67 15.98 -26.36 15.04
N GLU A 68 15.76 -25.22 15.71
CA GLU A 68 16.50 -24.83 16.92
C GLU A 68 18.01 -24.67 16.74
N LYS A 69 18.53 -24.63 15.52
CA LYS A 69 19.97 -24.51 15.24
C LYS A 69 20.41 -23.04 15.24
N ASP A 70 21.62 -22.84 15.71
CA ASP A 70 22.33 -21.58 15.61
C ASP A 70 23.18 -21.58 14.31
N MET A 71 22.80 -20.72 13.35
CA MET A 71 23.36 -20.64 12.01
C MET A 71 24.18 -19.38 11.78
N ARG A 72 24.60 -18.69 12.85
CA ARG A 72 25.27 -17.38 12.76
C ARG A 72 26.51 -17.39 11.89
N GLY A 73 26.66 -16.34 11.05
CA GLY A 73 27.83 -16.10 10.20
C GLY A 73 28.00 -17.06 9.04
N MET A 74 27.00 -17.90 8.72
CA MET A 74 27.10 -18.90 7.66
C MET A 74 26.81 -18.31 6.29
N ASN A 75 27.49 -18.85 5.26
CA ASN A 75 27.27 -18.49 3.86
C ASN A 75 26.60 -19.65 3.10
N PHE A 76 25.33 -19.40 2.71
CA PHE A 76 24.50 -20.32 1.93
C PHE A 76 24.13 -19.76 0.56
N LYS A 77 24.90 -18.83 0.01
CA LYS A 77 24.61 -18.22 -1.29
C LYS A 77 24.25 -19.24 -2.36
N GLY A 78 23.07 -19.06 -2.99
CA GLY A 78 22.59 -19.95 -4.04
C GLY A 78 22.26 -21.38 -3.60
N ALA A 79 22.19 -21.65 -2.29
CA ALA A 79 21.86 -22.99 -1.79
C ALA A 79 20.39 -23.34 -1.99
N ILE A 80 20.08 -24.63 -2.00
CA ILE A 80 18.72 -25.16 -2.20
C ILE A 80 18.20 -25.74 -0.89
N PHE A 81 17.03 -25.28 -0.47
CA PHE A 81 16.37 -25.68 0.78
C PHE A 81 14.91 -26.08 0.51
N LYS A 82 14.73 -27.20 -0.18
CA LYS A 82 13.39 -27.71 -0.42
C LYS A 82 12.88 -28.51 0.77
N ARG A 83 11.73 -28.12 1.34
CA ARG A 83 11.12 -28.76 2.51
C ARG A 83 12.04 -28.85 3.74
N ALA A 84 12.97 -27.91 3.88
CA ALA A 84 13.79 -27.82 5.07
C ALA A 84 13.00 -27.22 6.23
N ASN A 85 13.32 -27.67 7.44
CA ASN A 85 12.74 -27.16 8.67
C ASN A 85 13.73 -26.23 9.37
N PHE A 86 13.35 -24.96 9.54
CA PHE A 86 14.13 -23.93 10.23
C PHE A 86 13.38 -23.37 11.45
N SER A 87 12.37 -24.07 11.93
CA SER A 87 11.58 -23.56 13.05
C SER A 87 12.45 -23.31 14.30
N ASN A 88 12.24 -22.17 14.94
CA ASN A 88 13.04 -21.72 16.09
C ASN A 88 14.56 -21.57 15.84
N ALA A 89 15.01 -21.58 14.58
CA ALA A 89 16.42 -21.39 14.25
C ALA A 89 16.87 -19.93 14.46
N ILE A 90 18.17 -19.74 14.69
CA ILE A 90 18.79 -18.41 14.90
C ILE A 90 19.74 -18.12 13.74
N PHE A 91 19.49 -16.96 13.10
CA PHE A 91 20.30 -16.47 11.98
C PHE A 91 20.79 -15.05 12.33
N PHE A 92 22.09 -14.90 12.42
CA PHE A 92 22.74 -13.60 12.60
C PHE A 92 23.88 -13.48 11.58
N GLU A 93 23.86 -12.41 10.78
CA GLU A 93 24.83 -12.18 9.71
C GLU A 93 24.94 -13.36 8.71
N VAL A 94 23.82 -14.03 8.40
CA VAL A 94 23.78 -15.13 7.44
C VAL A 94 23.54 -14.62 6.03
N VAL A 95 24.21 -15.22 5.05
CA VAL A 95 24.06 -14.90 3.63
C VAL A 95 23.28 -16.03 2.93
N PHE A 96 22.09 -15.70 2.42
CA PHE A 96 21.23 -16.56 1.61
C PHE A 96 21.01 -16.02 0.18
N ASP A 97 21.80 -15.02 -0.23
CA ASP A 97 21.68 -14.40 -1.55
C ASP A 97 21.51 -15.45 -2.67
N GLY A 98 20.51 -15.26 -3.52
CA GLY A 98 20.17 -16.17 -4.61
C GLY A 98 19.73 -17.59 -4.20
N SER A 99 19.42 -17.83 -2.94
CA SER A 99 18.98 -19.15 -2.45
C SER A 99 17.52 -19.45 -2.83
N ASN A 100 17.17 -20.73 -2.83
CA ASN A 100 15.82 -21.20 -3.15
C ASN A 100 15.22 -21.97 -1.97
N PHE A 101 14.10 -21.42 -1.45
CA PHE A 101 13.32 -22.05 -0.39
C PHE A 101 11.93 -22.44 -0.92
N GLU A 102 11.66 -23.71 -0.95
CA GLU A 102 10.37 -24.26 -1.38
C GLU A 102 9.77 -25.13 -0.28
N ASN A 103 8.56 -24.81 0.18
CA ASN A 103 7.85 -25.54 1.25
C ASN A 103 8.64 -25.60 2.58
N CYS A 104 9.38 -24.56 2.94
CA CYS A 104 10.16 -24.50 4.18
C CYS A 104 9.33 -23.97 5.35
N ASP A 105 9.68 -24.40 6.55
CA ASP A 105 9.10 -23.89 7.79
C ASP A 105 10.14 -23.06 8.56
N PHE A 106 9.86 -21.76 8.70
CA PHE A 106 10.64 -20.79 9.46
C PHE A 106 9.86 -20.27 10.69
N SER A 107 8.85 -21.00 11.13
CA SER A 107 8.03 -20.56 12.25
C SER A 107 8.86 -20.27 13.50
N GLU A 108 8.64 -19.13 14.14
CA GLU A 108 9.35 -18.69 15.35
C GLU A 108 10.88 -18.54 15.15
N ALA A 109 11.38 -18.55 13.91
CA ALA A 109 12.80 -18.30 13.64
C ALA A 109 13.18 -16.84 13.88
N ASN A 110 14.43 -16.60 14.20
CA ASN A 110 14.95 -15.26 14.48
C ASN A 110 16.07 -14.90 13.50
N PHE A 111 15.87 -13.83 12.75
CA PHE A 111 16.79 -13.32 11.75
C PHE A 111 17.25 -11.92 12.15
N GLU A 112 18.56 -11.73 12.20
CA GLU A 112 19.15 -10.43 12.43
C GLU A 112 20.30 -10.19 11.44
N SER A 113 20.30 -9.05 10.76
CA SER A 113 21.30 -8.68 9.76
C SER A 113 21.52 -9.76 8.69
N THR A 114 20.45 -10.49 8.34
CA THR A 114 20.49 -11.60 7.38
C THR A 114 20.23 -11.06 5.97
N ASN A 115 20.94 -11.61 4.96
CA ASN A 115 20.76 -11.23 3.57
C ASN A 115 20.01 -12.30 2.79
N PHE A 116 18.83 -11.95 2.25
CA PHE A 116 18.00 -12.74 1.36
C PHE A 116 17.85 -12.09 -0.04
N GLU A 117 18.79 -11.25 -0.45
CA GLU A 117 18.75 -10.64 -1.78
C GLU A 117 18.59 -11.68 -2.89
N ASP A 118 17.76 -11.39 -3.91
CA ASP A 118 17.46 -12.28 -5.04
C ASP A 118 17.01 -13.71 -4.64
N THR A 119 16.47 -13.85 -3.44
CA THR A 119 16.02 -15.13 -2.89
C THR A 119 14.57 -15.44 -3.31
N SER A 120 14.26 -16.72 -3.47
CA SER A 120 12.89 -17.16 -3.74
C SER A 120 12.31 -17.96 -2.58
N PHE A 121 11.16 -17.50 -2.08
CA PHE A 121 10.35 -18.21 -1.10
C PHE A 121 9.04 -18.67 -1.73
N SER A 122 8.83 -19.97 -1.84
CA SER A 122 7.59 -20.55 -2.37
C SER A 122 6.93 -21.47 -1.36
N ASN A 123 5.67 -21.21 -1.01
CA ASN A 123 4.90 -21.97 -0.01
C ASN A 123 5.60 -22.08 1.36
N CYS A 124 6.35 -21.05 1.77
CA CYS A 124 7.07 -21.05 3.03
C CYS A 124 6.20 -20.47 4.17
N ILE A 125 6.49 -20.91 5.40
CA ILE A 125 5.78 -20.49 6.61
C ILE A 125 6.74 -19.71 7.50
N PHE A 126 6.37 -18.46 7.85
CA PHE A 126 7.13 -17.55 8.69
C PHE A 126 6.33 -17.11 9.93
N ASN A 127 5.40 -17.94 10.40
CA ASN A 127 4.52 -17.55 11.50
C ASN A 127 5.32 -17.21 12.76
N LYS A 128 5.07 -16.01 13.33
CA LYS A 128 5.73 -15.48 14.53
C LYS A 128 7.26 -15.36 14.41
N SER A 129 7.82 -15.42 13.21
CA SER A 129 9.25 -15.18 13.01
C SER A 129 9.59 -13.71 13.25
N LYS A 130 10.87 -13.44 13.52
CA LYS A 130 11.38 -12.09 13.76
C LYS A 130 12.50 -11.79 12.79
N PHE A 131 12.38 -10.65 12.14
CA PHE A 131 13.38 -10.14 11.21
C PHE A 131 13.80 -8.75 11.68
N ILE A 132 15.08 -8.56 11.92
CA ILE A 132 15.67 -7.28 12.33
C ILE A 132 16.79 -6.95 11.37
N LYS A 133 16.75 -5.77 10.74
CA LYS A 133 17.76 -5.31 9.77
C LYS A 133 18.06 -6.35 8.69
N THR A 134 17.03 -7.04 8.24
CA THR A 134 17.13 -8.11 7.24
C THR A 134 16.86 -7.55 5.85
N MET A 135 17.67 -7.93 4.87
CA MET A 135 17.54 -7.50 3.48
C MET A 135 16.77 -8.54 2.66
N PHE A 136 15.70 -8.10 1.99
CA PHE A 136 14.87 -8.87 1.07
C PHE A 136 14.81 -8.23 -0.32
N ILE A 137 15.86 -7.50 -0.71
CA ILE A 137 15.92 -6.79 -1.99
C ILE A 137 15.73 -7.78 -3.15
N GLU A 138 14.86 -7.43 -4.11
CA GLU A 138 14.53 -8.25 -5.28
C GLU A 138 14.02 -9.67 -4.96
N THR A 139 13.65 -9.92 -3.69
CA THR A 139 13.17 -11.23 -3.22
C THR A 139 11.76 -11.53 -3.74
N PHE A 140 11.50 -12.79 -4.03
CA PHE A 140 10.19 -13.27 -4.48
C PHE A 140 9.48 -14.11 -3.41
N PHE A 141 8.29 -13.66 -3.00
CA PHE A 141 7.42 -14.33 -2.04
C PHE A 141 6.16 -14.86 -2.74
N TYR A 142 6.06 -16.17 -2.91
CA TYR A 142 4.91 -16.82 -3.54
C TYR A 142 4.18 -17.74 -2.56
N CYS A 143 2.89 -17.51 -2.32
CA CYS A 143 2.07 -18.29 -1.38
C CYS A 143 2.71 -18.43 0.01
N VAL A 144 3.32 -17.40 0.54
CA VAL A 144 3.94 -17.42 1.87
C VAL A 144 2.92 -17.08 2.96
N ILE A 145 3.14 -17.61 4.15
CA ILE A 145 2.31 -17.32 5.34
C ILE A 145 3.20 -16.72 6.42
N CYS A 146 2.98 -15.43 6.75
CA CYS A 146 3.78 -14.66 7.69
C CYS A 146 2.96 -14.15 8.89
N LYS A 147 1.98 -14.93 9.37
CA LYS A 147 1.09 -14.48 10.44
C LYS A 147 1.82 -14.15 11.73
N LYS A 148 1.57 -12.97 12.28
CA LYS A 148 2.20 -12.48 13.52
C LYS A 148 3.72 -12.40 13.43
N ALA A 149 4.28 -12.29 12.23
CA ALA A 149 5.70 -12.05 12.04
C ALA A 149 6.05 -10.58 12.34
N GLN A 150 7.30 -10.32 12.70
CA GLN A 150 7.81 -8.98 12.99
C GLN A 150 8.96 -8.68 12.04
N PHE A 151 8.86 -7.53 11.34
CA PHE A 151 9.87 -7.07 10.38
C PHE A 151 10.31 -5.67 10.79
N LYS A 152 11.38 -5.58 11.55
CA LYS A 152 11.88 -4.29 12.04
C LYS A 152 13.11 -3.84 11.25
N GLU A 153 13.07 -2.60 10.76
CA GLU A 153 14.19 -2.01 9.97
C GLU A 153 14.61 -2.93 8.80
N CYS A 154 13.64 -3.63 8.16
CA CYS A 154 13.89 -4.51 7.03
C CYS A 154 13.78 -3.76 5.71
N ASP A 155 14.49 -4.23 4.70
CA ASP A 155 14.51 -3.65 3.36
C ASP A 155 13.93 -4.65 2.34
N PHE A 156 12.80 -4.26 1.71
CA PHE A 156 12.10 -5.02 0.67
C PHE A 156 12.11 -4.29 -0.69
N ASP A 157 13.12 -3.41 -0.96
CA ASP A 157 13.18 -2.72 -2.26
C ASP A 157 13.05 -3.71 -3.41
N LYS A 158 12.12 -3.41 -4.34
CA LYS A 158 11.79 -4.27 -5.50
C LYS A 158 11.33 -5.69 -5.16
N ALA A 159 11.00 -6.03 -3.92
CA ALA A 159 10.45 -7.33 -3.59
C ALA A 159 9.11 -7.57 -4.28
N ARG A 160 8.80 -8.82 -4.55
CA ARG A 160 7.57 -9.24 -5.25
C ARG A 160 6.77 -10.21 -4.40
N PHE A 161 5.53 -9.82 -4.11
CA PHE A 161 4.62 -10.59 -3.29
C PHE A 161 3.44 -11.06 -4.13
N LYS A 162 3.17 -12.35 -4.10
CA LYS A 162 2.02 -12.94 -4.76
C LYS A 162 1.37 -14.01 -3.89
N TYR A 163 0.07 -13.84 -3.60
CA TYR A 163 -0.70 -14.70 -2.69
C TYR A 163 -0.08 -14.82 -1.29
N ALA A 164 0.57 -13.76 -0.80
CA ALA A 164 1.16 -13.73 0.54
C ALA A 164 0.12 -13.37 1.60
N ASP A 165 0.22 -13.96 2.80
CA ASP A 165 -0.63 -13.67 3.95
C ASP A 165 0.22 -13.09 5.08
N PHE A 166 0.08 -11.78 5.31
CA PHE A 166 0.77 -11.02 6.34
C PHE A 166 -0.11 -10.69 7.56
N SER A 167 -1.24 -11.37 7.72
CA SER A 167 -2.20 -11.03 8.78
C SER A 167 -1.56 -10.96 10.17
N PHE A 168 -1.89 -9.90 10.91
CA PHE A 168 -1.40 -9.62 12.26
C PHE A 168 0.12 -9.37 12.37
N SER A 169 0.80 -9.11 11.27
CA SER A 169 2.24 -8.82 11.26
C SER A 169 2.53 -7.37 11.60
N ASP A 170 3.79 -7.09 11.93
CA ASP A 170 4.33 -5.77 12.19
C ASP A 170 5.43 -5.46 11.16
N PHE A 171 5.19 -4.45 10.33
CA PHE A 171 6.10 -3.92 9.32
C PHE A 171 6.50 -2.47 9.60
N SER A 172 6.37 -2.02 10.83
CA SER A 172 6.73 -0.64 11.18
C SER A 172 8.19 -0.33 10.84
N GLU A 173 8.44 0.87 10.34
CA GLU A 173 9.78 1.34 9.96
C GLU A 173 10.48 0.49 8.87
N THR A 174 9.72 -0.17 7.97
CA THR A 174 10.28 -0.97 6.86
C THR A 174 10.28 -0.20 5.55
N ASP A 175 11.20 -0.56 4.64
CA ASP A 175 11.24 -0.06 3.26
C ASP A 175 10.67 -1.10 2.28
N PHE A 176 9.60 -0.73 1.59
CA PHE A 176 8.96 -1.50 0.52
C PHE A 176 8.97 -0.76 -0.82
N SER A 177 9.90 0.17 -1.01
CA SER A 177 9.96 0.94 -2.25
C SER A 177 10.09 0.06 -3.47
N LYS A 178 9.39 0.43 -4.56
CA LYS A 178 9.35 -0.29 -5.85
C LYS A 178 8.86 -1.74 -5.75
N SER A 179 8.35 -2.17 -4.60
CA SER A 179 7.81 -3.52 -4.44
C SER A 179 6.50 -3.71 -5.22
N THR A 180 6.13 -4.95 -5.48
CA THR A 180 4.88 -5.30 -6.16
C THR A 180 4.06 -6.29 -5.36
N TYR A 181 2.77 -6.04 -5.28
CA TYR A 181 1.81 -6.86 -4.55
C TYR A 181 0.70 -7.33 -5.49
N ASN A 182 0.42 -8.62 -5.47
CA ASN A 182 -0.67 -9.21 -6.23
C ASN A 182 -1.41 -10.21 -5.34
N ASP A 183 -2.71 -10.03 -5.17
CA ASP A 183 -3.56 -10.90 -4.35
C ASP A 183 -2.98 -11.17 -2.95
N THR A 184 -2.36 -10.17 -2.34
CA THR A 184 -1.71 -10.25 -1.02
C THR A 184 -2.68 -9.78 0.07
N CYS A 185 -2.69 -10.48 1.20
CA CYS A 185 -3.56 -10.17 2.32
C CYS A 185 -2.82 -9.37 3.40
N PHE A 186 -3.38 -8.19 3.71
CA PHE A 186 -2.99 -7.36 4.85
C PHE A 186 -4.22 -7.23 5.76
N ASP A 187 -4.28 -8.02 6.81
CA ASP A 187 -5.35 -7.97 7.81
C ASP A 187 -4.78 -7.71 9.19
N CYS A 188 -5.21 -6.62 9.85
CA CYS A 188 -4.71 -6.21 11.15
C CYS A 188 -3.18 -6.04 11.20
N VAL A 189 -2.57 -5.44 10.20
CA VAL A 189 -1.12 -5.23 10.08
C VAL A 189 -0.74 -3.84 10.55
N ASP A 190 0.35 -3.71 11.30
CA ASP A 190 0.99 -2.43 11.58
C ASP A 190 2.06 -2.13 10.52
N CYS A 191 1.82 -1.09 9.74
CA CYS A 191 2.68 -0.58 8.68
C CYS A 191 3.04 0.90 8.94
N SER A 192 3.04 1.34 10.18
CA SER A 192 3.32 2.74 10.52
C SER A 192 4.77 3.10 10.19
N TRP A 193 4.99 4.32 9.67
CA TRP A 193 6.29 4.83 9.25
C TRP A 193 6.95 4.05 8.09
N MET A 194 6.16 3.30 7.34
CA MET A 194 6.66 2.50 6.22
C MET A 194 6.98 3.38 5.00
N GLU A 195 8.08 3.10 4.30
CA GLU A 195 8.38 3.66 2.98
C GLU A 195 7.82 2.72 1.90
N ILE A 196 6.93 3.23 1.02
CA ILE A 196 6.27 2.43 -0.04
C ILE A 196 6.37 3.17 -1.39
N VAL A 197 7.39 3.95 -1.59
CA VAL A 197 7.55 4.80 -2.78
C VAL A 197 7.62 3.95 -4.06
N ASP A 198 6.94 4.38 -5.13
CA ASP A 198 6.89 3.70 -6.43
C ASP A 198 6.35 2.25 -6.41
N ALA A 199 5.71 1.81 -5.33
CA ALA A 199 5.16 0.45 -5.24
C ALA A 199 3.90 0.26 -6.11
N VAL A 200 3.63 -0.99 -6.49
CA VAL A 200 2.46 -1.37 -7.30
C VAL A 200 1.59 -2.37 -6.54
N PHE A 201 0.35 -2.00 -6.32
CA PHE A 201 -0.68 -2.82 -5.68
C PHE A 201 -1.73 -3.25 -6.69
N THR A 202 -2.04 -4.54 -6.75
CA THR A 202 -3.08 -5.07 -7.63
C THR A 202 -3.91 -6.14 -6.95
N GLY A 203 -5.23 -5.97 -6.90
CA GLY A 203 -6.16 -6.98 -6.39
C GLY A 203 -6.02 -7.28 -4.91
N ILE A 204 -5.59 -6.33 -4.07
CA ILE A 204 -5.36 -6.57 -2.64
C ILE A 204 -6.49 -6.05 -1.75
N ASN A 205 -6.70 -6.76 -0.66
CA ASN A 205 -7.57 -6.33 0.43
C ASN A 205 -6.73 -5.95 1.65
N ILE A 206 -6.94 -4.73 2.13
CA ILE A 206 -6.28 -4.18 3.31
C ILE A 206 -7.38 -3.87 4.33
N ASN A 207 -7.37 -4.56 5.47
CA ASN A 207 -8.43 -4.45 6.45
C ASN A 207 -7.87 -4.22 7.86
N GLN A 208 -8.40 -3.22 8.57
CA GLN A 208 -8.03 -2.86 9.94
C GLN A 208 -6.52 -2.64 10.14
N CYS A 209 -5.83 -2.12 9.13
CA CYS A 209 -4.39 -1.86 9.16
C CYS A 209 -4.08 -0.42 9.60
N SER A 210 -2.89 -0.22 10.14
CA SER A 210 -2.31 1.09 10.42
C SER A 210 -1.15 1.37 9.48
N PHE A 211 -1.27 2.41 8.66
CA PHE A 211 -0.20 2.97 7.84
C PHE A 211 0.16 4.40 8.28
N LYS A 212 -0.10 4.72 9.53
CA LYS A 212 0.12 6.08 10.03
C LYS A 212 1.53 6.57 9.73
N GLN A 213 1.62 7.76 9.11
CA GLN A 213 2.87 8.40 8.73
C GLN A 213 3.70 7.63 7.68
N ALA A 214 3.07 6.73 6.93
CA ALA A 214 3.73 6.04 5.82
C ALA A 214 3.83 6.95 4.58
N ASN A 215 4.83 6.68 3.74
CA ASN A 215 5.06 7.37 2.48
C ASN A 215 4.60 6.50 1.30
N PHE A 216 3.45 6.85 0.73
CA PHE A 216 2.85 6.21 -0.43
C PHE A 216 3.05 7.02 -1.72
N SER A 217 4.04 7.89 -1.78
CA SER A 217 4.21 8.71 -2.98
C SER A 217 4.52 7.85 -4.21
N HIS A 218 3.96 8.27 -5.36
CA HIS A 218 4.13 7.59 -6.66
C HIS A 218 3.59 6.16 -6.75
N ILE A 219 2.82 5.67 -5.78
CA ILE A 219 2.23 4.31 -5.89
C ILE A 219 1.26 4.21 -7.06
N LYS A 220 1.09 2.97 -7.54
CA LYS A 220 0.02 2.59 -8.45
C LYS A 220 -0.88 1.56 -7.78
N ALA A 221 -2.10 1.96 -7.49
CA ALA A 221 -3.08 1.14 -6.78
C ALA A 221 -4.26 0.83 -7.70
N MET A 222 -4.44 -0.43 -8.08
CA MET A 222 -5.51 -0.88 -8.96
C MET A 222 -6.31 -2.01 -8.33
N ASN A 223 -7.63 -1.89 -8.34
CA ASN A 223 -8.55 -2.88 -7.80
C ASN A 223 -8.21 -3.28 -6.36
N ILE A 224 -7.98 -2.27 -5.50
CA ILE A 224 -7.71 -2.47 -4.08
C ILE A 224 -8.93 -2.13 -3.24
N LYS A 225 -9.02 -2.75 -2.07
CA LYS A 225 -10.04 -2.46 -1.08
C LYS A 225 -9.40 -2.15 0.26
N PHE A 226 -9.66 -0.95 0.77
CA PHE A 226 -9.41 -0.58 2.16
C PHE A 226 -10.72 -0.76 2.95
N ASP A 227 -10.63 -1.29 4.15
CA ASP A 227 -11.73 -1.30 5.10
C ASP A 227 -11.20 -0.98 6.51
N LYS A 228 -11.64 0.14 7.06
CA LYS A 228 -11.22 0.64 8.38
C LYS A 228 -9.69 0.78 8.51
N VAL A 229 -9.05 1.31 7.49
CA VAL A 229 -7.59 1.52 7.45
C VAL A 229 -7.25 2.90 7.98
N CYS A 230 -6.26 2.99 8.86
CA CYS A 230 -5.69 4.27 9.29
C CYS A 230 -4.52 4.64 8.38
N VAL A 231 -4.70 5.65 7.55
CA VAL A 231 -3.68 6.24 6.67
C VAL A 231 -3.46 7.72 7.00
N ALA A 232 -3.64 8.09 8.26
CA ALA A 232 -3.47 9.45 8.72
C ALA A 232 -2.01 9.91 8.63
N PHE A 233 -1.80 11.18 8.25
CA PHE A 233 -0.48 11.81 8.06
C PHE A 233 0.37 11.17 6.95
N CYS A 234 -0.22 10.43 6.03
CA CYS A 234 0.49 9.79 4.93
C CYS A 234 0.75 10.74 3.76
N ASP A 235 1.77 10.45 2.97
CA ASP A 235 2.04 11.13 1.71
C ASP A 235 1.63 10.25 0.52
N PHE A 236 0.60 10.66 -0.23
CA PHE A 236 0.12 10.04 -1.46
C PHE A 236 0.45 10.89 -2.70
N SER A 237 1.42 11.79 -2.61
CA SER A 237 1.74 12.67 -3.75
C SER A 237 2.12 11.87 -4.98
N ASN A 238 1.57 12.24 -6.15
CA ASN A 238 1.75 11.56 -7.43
C ASN A 238 1.25 10.10 -7.45
N ALA A 239 0.45 9.68 -6.49
CA ALA A 239 -0.15 8.35 -6.49
C ALA A 239 -1.25 8.22 -7.56
N THR A 240 -1.48 7.01 -8.03
CA THR A 240 -2.61 6.66 -8.90
C THR A 240 -3.51 5.66 -8.19
N PHE A 241 -4.81 5.97 -8.11
CA PHE A 241 -5.83 5.04 -7.62
C PHE A 241 -6.86 4.79 -8.72
N LYS A 242 -7.06 3.55 -9.09
CA LYS A 242 -8.05 3.15 -10.08
C LYS A 242 -8.88 1.96 -9.62
N ASP A 243 -10.21 2.02 -9.83
CA ASP A 243 -11.14 0.97 -9.44
C ASP A 243 -10.98 0.56 -7.97
N THR A 244 -10.89 1.54 -7.07
CA THR A 244 -10.46 1.34 -5.70
C THR A 244 -11.54 1.72 -4.69
N ASN A 245 -11.73 0.89 -3.66
CA ASN A 245 -12.60 1.21 -2.54
C ASN A 245 -11.77 1.62 -1.32
N LEU A 246 -11.87 2.88 -0.91
CA LEU A 246 -11.19 3.46 0.26
C LEU A 246 -12.16 3.74 1.42
N SER A 247 -13.36 3.18 1.38
CA SER A 247 -14.44 3.50 2.32
C SER A 247 -14.08 3.20 3.79
N PHE A 248 -14.66 4.00 4.69
CA PHE A 248 -14.51 3.90 6.14
C PHE A 248 -13.05 4.00 6.65
N SER A 249 -12.18 4.63 5.90
CA SER A 249 -10.76 4.80 6.24
C SER A 249 -10.45 6.22 6.72
N ASP A 250 -9.41 6.37 7.53
CA ASP A 250 -8.96 7.63 8.12
C ASP A 250 -7.74 8.17 7.36
N PHE A 251 -7.93 9.26 6.59
CA PHE A 251 -6.89 9.98 5.85
C PHE A 251 -6.55 11.33 6.49
N TYR A 252 -6.85 11.54 7.76
CA TYR A 252 -6.63 12.81 8.44
C TYR A 252 -5.22 13.36 8.23
N ARG A 253 -5.11 14.63 7.80
CA ARG A 253 -3.85 15.34 7.51
C ARG A 253 -2.94 14.68 6.46
N SER A 254 -3.47 13.84 5.60
CA SER A 254 -2.68 13.25 4.52
C SER A 254 -2.50 14.21 3.35
N ARG A 255 -1.52 13.94 2.50
CA ARG A 255 -1.23 14.71 1.29
C ARG A 255 -1.66 13.93 0.07
N PHE A 256 -2.46 14.56 -0.80
CA PHE A 256 -2.95 14.04 -2.07
C PHE A 256 -2.55 14.94 -3.25
N SER A 257 -1.37 15.54 -3.22
CA SER A 257 -0.93 16.45 -4.27
C SER A 257 -0.62 15.70 -5.56
N LEU A 258 -1.13 16.18 -6.70
CA LEU A 258 -0.90 15.60 -8.04
C LEU A 258 -1.34 14.13 -8.14
N ILE A 259 -2.34 13.74 -7.39
CA ILE A 259 -2.90 12.39 -7.42
C ILE A 259 -3.80 12.21 -8.65
N ASP A 260 -3.78 11.02 -9.23
CA ASP A 260 -4.69 10.60 -10.30
C ASP A 260 -5.69 9.58 -9.72
N ILE A 261 -6.98 9.93 -9.73
CA ILE A 261 -8.04 9.12 -9.11
C ILE A 261 -9.16 8.89 -10.14
N GLU A 262 -9.42 7.62 -10.44
CA GLU A 262 -10.48 7.19 -11.34
C GLU A 262 -11.29 6.05 -10.70
N ASN A 263 -12.62 6.18 -10.65
CA ASN A 263 -13.55 5.19 -10.12
C ASN A 263 -13.20 4.77 -8.68
N VAL A 264 -13.21 5.74 -7.75
CA VAL A 264 -12.81 5.52 -6.35
C VAL A 264 -13.96 5.80 -5.39
N ASP A 265 -14.19 4.89 -4.46
CA ASP A 265 -15.20 5.01 -3.41
C ASP A 265 -14.60 5.58 -2.11
N PHE A 266 -14.99 6.80 -1.76
CA PHE A 266 -14.61 7.49 -0.53
C PHE A 266 -15.73 7.55 0.51
N ARG A 267 -16.66 6.62 0.52
CA ARG A 267 -17.77 6.66 1.49
C ARG A 267 -17.31 6.54 2.94
N GLY A 268 -17.80 7.40 3.81
CA GLY A 268 -17.51 7.35 5.25
C GLY A 268 -16.03 7.61 5.61
N VAL A 269 -15.31 8.35 4.80
CA VAL A 269 -13.87 8.61 4.96
C VAL A 269 -13.63 9.90 5.74
N ASP A 270 -12.64 9.92 6.63
CA ASP A 270 -12.11 11.14 7.21
C ASP A 270 -10.97 11.70 6.34
N LEU A 271 -11.27 12.77 5.59
CA LEU A 271 -10.32 13.52 4.78
C LEU A 271 -10.00 14.89 5.42
N SER A 272 -10.31 15.09 6.70
CA SER A 272 -10.13 16.38 7.36
C SER A 272 -8.67 16.81 7.34
N LYS A 273 -8.45 18.09 7.01
CA LYS A 273 -7.13 18.73 6.88
C LYS A 273 -6.21 18.10 5.82
N THR A 274 -6.74 17.30 4.89
CA THR A 274 -5.98 16.79 3.75
C THR A 274 -5.62 17.90 2.77
N ASN A 275 -4.55 17.68 2.01
CA ASN A 275 -4.08 18.59 0.97
C ASN A 275 -4.21 17.93 -0.41
N PHE A 276 -5.12 18.44 -1.25
CA PHE A 276 -5.41 17.93 -2.60
C PHE A 276 -4.83 18.79 -3.74
N LEU A 277 -3.84 19.61 -3.51
CA LEU A 277 -3.35 20.56 -4.52
C LEU A 277 -2.41 19.99 -5.57
N PRO A 278 -2.55 20.32 -6.83
CA PRO A 278 -3.78 20.25 -7.61
C PRO A 278 -4.14 18.79 -7.91
N THR A 279 -5.40 18.44 -7.93
CA THR A 279 -5.82 17.04 -8.11
C THR A 279 -6.97 16.95 -9.10
N LYS A 280 -6.96 15.91 -9.93
CA LYS A 280 -8.08 15.56 -10.82
C LYS A 280 -8.84 14.39 -10.21
N LEU A 281 -10.11 14.59 -9.93
CA LEU A 281 -11.01 13.62 -9.33
C LEU A 281 -12.10 13.27 -10.34
N ILE A 282 -12.16 12.03 -10.81
CA ILE A 282 -13.14 11.57 -11.80
C ILE A 282 -13.89 10.36 -11.27
N ASP A 283 -15.22 10.34 -11.45
CA ASP A 283 -16.11 9.25 -11.09
C ASP A 283 -15.91 8.79 -9.63
N ILE A 284 -16.07 9.76 -8.70
CA ILE A 284 -15.83 9.51 -7.27
C ILE A 284 -17.14 9.55 -6.50
N GLN A 285 -17.32 8.57 -5.62
CA GLN A 285 -18.41 8.53 -4.66
C GLN A 285 -17.97 9.02 -3.29
N VAL A 286 -18.43 10.20 -2.90
CA VAL A 286 -18.17 10.80 -1.58
C VAL A 286 -19.48 10.88 -0.81
N TYR A 287 -19.64 10.02 0.17
CA TYR A 287 -20.84 9.93 0.98
C TYR A 287 -20.51 9.82 2.46
N SER A 288 -21.20 10.57 3.33
CA SER A 288 -20.98 10.58 4.78
C SER A 288 -19.50 10.79 5.18
N SER A 289 -18.77 11.63 4.44
CA SER A 289 -17.34 11.85 4.63
C SER A 289 -17.04 13.22 5.23
N MET A 290 -15.89 13.36 5.90
CA MET A 290 -15.44 14.59 6.52
C MET A 290 -14.33 15.26 5.70
N PHE A 291 -14.53 16.53 5.35
CA PHE A 291 -13.58 17.37 4.60
C PHE A 291 -13.21 18.65 5.38
N ASP A 292 -13.36 18.70 6.71
CA ASP A 292 -13.09 19.90 7.49
C ASP A 292 -11.64 20.37 7.34
N GLY A 293 -11.47 21.59 6.87
CA GLY A 293 -10.17 22.23 6.69
C GLY A 293 -9.33 21.66 5.54
N CYS A 294 -9.93 20.97 4.57
CA CYS A 294 -9.23 20.50 3.38
C CYS A 294 -8.77 21.64 2.48
N ASN A 295 -7.67 21.46 1.79
CA ASN A 295 -7.20 22.33 0.73
C ASN A 295 -7.49 21.69 -0.64
N LEU A 296 -8.50 22.21 -1.34
CA LEU A 296 -9.00 21.72 -2.62
C LEU A 296 -8.73 22.70 -3.77
N LYS A 297 -7.86 23.70 -3.55
CA LYS A 297 -7.57 24.73 -4.56
C LYS A 297 -7.10 24.13 -5.87
N SER A 298 -7.58 24.68 -6.97
CA SER A 298 -7.23 24.28 -8.33
C SER A 298 -7.48 22.80 -8.66
N SER A 299 -8.32 22.13 -7.89
CA SER A 299 -8.74 20.75 -8.18
C SER A 299 -9.89 20.70 -9.17
N VAL A 300 -9.97 19.66 -9.97
CA VAL A 300 -11.06 19.39 -10.93
C VAL A 300 -11.90 18.24 -10.37
N PHE A 301 -13.18 18.50 -10.22
CA PHE A 301 -14.19 17.53 -9.83
C PHE A 301 -15.10 17.25 -11.01
N ASP A 302 -15.16 16.02 -11.48
CA ASP A 302 -15.97 15.62 -12.61
C ASP A 302 -16.73 14.31 -12.27
N GLU A 303 -18.01 14.24 -12.64
CA GLU A 303 -18.89 13.10 -12.35
C GLU A 303 -18.94 12.67 -10.88
N ILE A 304 -18.79 13.61 -9.92
CA ILE A 304 -18.73 13.30 -8.50
C ILE A 304 -20.13 13.35 -7.86
N TYR A 305 -20.46 12.31 -7.11
CA TYR A 305 -21.60 12.29 -6.22
C TYR A 305 -21.18 12.69 -4.80
N ILE A 306 -21.54 13.89 -4.39
CA ILE A 306 -21.25 14.43 -3.05
C ILE A 306 -22.53 14.48 -2.22
N SER A 307 -22.58 13.77 -1.10
CA SER A 307 -23.71 13.79 -0.18
C SER A 307 -23.27 13.66 1.27
N GLN A 308 -23.93 14.39 2.18
CA GLN A 308 -23.72 14.34 3.64
C GLN A 308 -22.26 14.55 4.06
N ILE A 309 -21.56 15.50 3.45
CA ILE A 309 -20.16 15.81 3.80
C ILE A 309 -20.09 17.08 4.67
N ASP A 310 -19.12 17.14 5.58
CA ASP A 310 -18.75 18.34 6.33
C ASP A 310 -17.54 19.01 5.66
N ILE A 311 -17.75 20.22 5.10
CA ILE A 311 -16.72 20.97 4.37
C ILE A 311 -16.30 22.26 5.10
N LYS A 312 -16.55 22.36 6.41
CA LYS A 312 -16.15 23.52 7.20
C LYS A 312 -14.65 23.82 7.05
N LYS A 313 -14.33 25.12 6.95
CA LYS A 313 -12.96 25.63 6.84
C LYS A 313 -12.14 25.10 5.65
N SER A 314 -12.78 24.48 4.67
CA SER A 314 -12.11 24.03 3.45
C SER A 314 -11.86 25.18 2.48
N SER A 315 -10.84 25.07 1.65
CA SER A 315 -10.46 26.07 0.65
C SER A 315 -10.75 25.56 -0.75
N PHE A 316 -11.51 26.31 -1.55
CA PHE A 316 -12.03 25.93 -2.86
C PHE A 316 -11.66 26.92 -3.98
N ASP A 317 -10.61 27.72 -3.82
CA ASP A 317 -10.20 28.67 -4.86
C ASP A 317 -9.88 27.97 -6.17
N ASN A 318 -10.43 28.46 -7.29
CA ASN A 318 -10.22 27.93 -8.66
C ASN A 318 -10.59 26.45 -8.83
N ILE A 319 -11.57 25.94 -8.10
CA ILE A 319 -12.08 24.59 -8.32
C ILE A 319 -12.96 24.58 -9.58
N VAL A 320 -12.83 23.51 -10.37
CA VAL A 320 -13.72 23.24 -11.52
C VAL A 320 -14.69 22.14 -11.10
N LEU A 321 -15.98 22.44 -11.13
CA LEU A 321 -17.05 21.46 -10.91
C LEU A 321 -17.71 21.15 -12.27
N GLY A 322 -17.53 19.93 -12.76
CA GLY A 322 -18.24 19.43 -13.96
C GLY A 322 -19.67 18.97 -13.65
N ASP A 323 -20.15 17.92 -14.29
CA ASP A 323 -21.52 17.38 -14.14
C ASP A 323 -21.73 16.68 -12.78
N ASN A 324 -21.60 17.41 -11.68
CA ASN A 324 -21.64 16.87 -10.32
C ASN A 324 -23.03 16.91 -9.71
N LYS A 325 -23.40 15.85 -8.98
CA LYS A 325 -24.61 15.82 -8.14
C LYS A 325 -24.24 16.09 -6.69
N ILE A 326 -24.44 17.31 -6.23
CA ILE A 326 -24.17 17.70 -4.84
C ILE A 326 -25.48 17.64 -4.06
N HIS A 327 -25.56 16.77 -3.06
CA HIS A 327 -26.70 16.65 -2.17
C HIS A 327 -26.28 16.84 -0.72
N SER A 328 -27.09 17.56 0.09
CA SER A 328 -26.97 17.69 1.55
C SER A 328 -25.54 17.75 2.10
N THR A 329 -24.92 18.92 2.21
CA THR A 329 -23.65 19.11 2.91
C THR A 329 -23.90 19.58 4.34
N PHE A 330 -23.20 19.01 5.33
CA PHE A 330 -23.25 19.45 6.71
C PHE A 330 -22.26 20.60 6.95
N GLY A 331 -22.69 21.59 7.71
CA GLY A 331 -21.82 22.65 8.20
C GLY A 331 -21.88 23.98 7.47
N LEU A 332 -22.60 24.07 6.35
CA LEU A 332 -22.90 25.32 5.67
C LEU A 332 -24.40 25.42 5.40
N PRO A 333 -25.02 26.61 5.65
CA PRO A 333 -26.36 26.85 5.14
C PRO A 333 -26.25 26.86 3.59
N ILE A 334 -26.77 25.85 2.94
CA ILE A 334 -26.92 25.84 1.48
C ILE A 334 -28.21 26.55 1.17
N VAL A 335 -28.12 27.60 0.38
CA VAL A 335 -29.28 28.16 -0.30
C VAL A 335 -29.47 27.38 -1.59
N SER A 336 -30.49 26.55 -1.64
CA SER A 336 -30.84 25.79 -2.86
C SER A 336 -32.14 26.37 -3.41
N CYS A 337 -32.14 26.77 -4.67
CA CYS A 337 -33.35 27.15 -5.40
C CYS A 337 -33.43 26.36 -6.71
N GLN A 338 -34.65 26.12 -7.14
CA GLN A 338 -34.92 25.47 -8.41
C GLN A 338 -35.51 26.46 -9.39
N MET A 339 -35.03 26.46 -10.61
CA MET A 339 -35.58 27.23 -11.70
C MET A 339 -35.88 26.31 -12.90
N PRO A 340 -36.87 26.69 -13.74
CA PRO A 340 -37.14 25.95 -14.97
C PRO A 340 -35.91 25.94 -15.91
N ASP A 341 -35.62 24.80 -16.48
CA ASP A 341 -34.64 24.66 -17.57
C ASP A 341 -35.22 25.31 -18.84
N THR A 342 -34.46 26.16 -19.50
CA THR A 342 -34.89 26.82 -20.74
C THR A 342 -34.98 25.88 -21.92
N ASP A 343 -34.19 24.79 -21.90
CA ASP A 343 -34.14 23.79 -22.97
C ASP A 343 -35.21 22.69 -22.85
N SER A 344 -35.80 22.52 -21.66
CA SER A 344 -36.93 21.62 -21.45
C SER A 344 -37.80 22.11 -20.30
N PHE A 345 -39.06 22.39 -20.58
CA PHE A 345 -40.04 22.80 -19.58
C PHE A 345 -40.33 21.77 -18.48
N GLU A 346 -39.79 20.58 -18.61
CA GLU A 346 -39.98 19.47 -17.65
C GLU A 346 -38.86 19.31 -16.67
N THR A 347 -37.70 19.94 -16.87
CA THR A 347 -36.54 19.83 -15.99
C THR A 347 -36.31 21.11 -15.17
N MET A 348 -35.91 20.93 -13.93
CA MET A 348 -35.59 22.02 -13.00
C MET A 348 -34.08 22.05 -12.80
N ILE A 349 -33.47 23.22 -13.01
CA ILE A 349 -32.07 23.45 -12.68
C ILE A 349 -31.97 23.78 -11.20
N THR A 350 -31.15 23.01 -10.47
CA THR A 350 -30.83 23.31 -9.06
C THR A 350 -29.64 24.25 -9.01
N ILE A 351 -29.82 25.38 -8.37
CA ILE A 351 -28.75 26.34 -8.08
C ILE A 351 -28.42 26.24 -6.62
N GLN A 352 -27.16 26.07 -6.30
CA GLN A 352 -26.67 25.96 -4.93
C GLN A 352 -25.70 27.11 -4.64
N TYR A 353 -25.84 27.71 -3.49
CA TYR A 353 -24.96 28.76 -3.00
C TYR A 353 -24.42 28.44 -1.62
N TRP A 354 -23.08 28.52 -1.47
CA TRP A 354 -22.37 28.34 -0.21
C TRP A 354 -21.85 29.68 0.30
N PRO A 355 -22.56 30.33 1.24
CA PRO A 355 -22.20 31.69 1.71
C PRO A 355 -20.78 31.81 2.25
N SER A 356 -20.31 30.81 2.99
CA SER A 356 -18.96 30.82 3.58
C SER A 356 -17.84 30.64 2.57
N LEU A 357 -18.14 30.19 1.36
CA LEU A 357 -17.21 30.04 0.25
C LEU A 357 -17.42 31.12 -0.82
N CYS A 358 -18.48 31.89 -0.73
CA CYS A 358 -18.95 32.79 -1.81
C CYS A 358 -19.04 32.04 -3.17
N LEU A 359 -19.44 30.77 -3.16
CA LEU A 359 -19.49 29.91 -4.33
C LEU A 359 -20.93 29.62 -4.75
N ILE A 360 -21.19 29.72 -6.04
CA ILE A 360 -22.45 29.31 -6.66
C ILE A 360 -22.16 28.18 -7.64
N ALA A 361 -22.95 27.13 -7.59
CA ALA A 361 -22.88 26.03 -8.54
C ALA A 361 -24.25 25.72 -9.15
N THR A 362 -24.24 25.44 -10.45
CA THR A 362 -25.34 24.89 -11.23
C THR A 362 -24.83 23.70 -12.04
N LYS A 363 -25.67 23.05 -12.84
CA LYS A 363 -25.26 22.00 -13.76
C LYS A 363 -24.12 22.44 -14.72
N ASN A 364 -24.17 23.72 -15.16
CA ASN A 364 -23.29 24.22 -16.23
C ASN A 364 -22.43 25.41 -15.78
N PHE A 365 -22.43 25.77 -14.50
CA PHE A 365 -21.67 26.90 -13.96
C PHE A 365 -21.19 26.60 -12.55
N CYS A 366 -19.94 26.96 -12.29
CA CYS A 366 -19.41 27.03 -10.94
C CYS A 366 -18.44 28.23 -10.85
N GLY A 367 -18.68 29.11 -9.88
CA GLY A 367 -17.87 30.30 -9.70
C GLY A 367 -18.28 31.10 -8.46
N SER A 368 -17.64 32.25 -8.28
CA SER A 368 -17.99 33.20 -7.22
C SER A 368 -19.36 33.84 -7.46
N LEU A 369 -19.86 34.57 -6.49
CA LEU A 369 -21.05 35.39 -6.65
C LEU A 369 -20.82 36.42 -7.78
N GLU A 370 -19.65 37.04 -7.83
CA GLU A 370 -19.27 38.02 -8.84
C GLU A 370 -19.25 37.37 -10.24
N ASP A 371 -18.71 36.17 -10.40
CA ASP A 371 -18.71 35.41 -11.66
C ASP A 371 -20.16 35.10 -12.10
N PHE A 372 -21.04 34.79 -11.13
CA PHE A 372 -22.45 34.53 -11.42
C PHE A 372 -23.20 35.80 -11.84
N GLU A 373 -22.86 36.96 -11.24
CA GLU A 373 -23.40 38.26 -11.68
C GLU A 373 -23.02 38.56 -13.14
N VAL A 374 -21.75 38.28 -13.52
CA VAL A 374 -21.29 38.43 -14.91
C VAL A 374 -22.08 37.49 -15.84
N LEU A 375 -22.26 36.21 -15.45
CA LEU A 375 -23.07 35.26 -16.23
C LEU A 375 -24.51 35.74 -16.42
N VAL A 376 -25.13 36.32 -15.39
CA VAL A 376 -26.49 36.89 -15.47
C VAL A 376 -26.53 37.99 -16.52
N GLU A 377 -25.62 38.94 -16.46
CA GLU A 377 -25.60 40.08 -17.39
C GLU A 377 -25.28 39.69 -18.82
N GLU A 378 -24.39 38.69 -19.02
CA GLU A 378 -24.08 38.13 -20.36
C GLU A 378 -25.29 37.51 -21.09
N ASN A 379 -26.27 36.99 -20.33
CA ASN A 379 -27.46 36.38 -20.90
C ASN A 379 -28.57 37.38 -21.20
N LYS A 380 -28.41 38.65 -20.79
CA LYS A 380 -29.42 39.70 -20.93
C LYS A 380 -29.88 39.91 -22.40
N GLU A 381 -28.96 39.83 -23.34
CA GLU A 381 -29.25 40.01 -24.76
C GLU A 381 -29.37 38.67 -25.54
N LYS A 382 -28.92 37.58 -24.94
CA LYS A 382 -28.89 36.26 -25.57
C LYS A 382 -30.19 35.47 -25.33
N ASP A 383 -30.72 35.49 -24.11
CA ASP A 383 -31.90 34.73 -23.72
C ASP A 383 -32.64 35.47 -22.57
N ALA A 384 -33.73 36.14 -22.92
CA ALA A 384 -34.48 36.93 -21.96
C ALA A 384 -35.14 36.10 -20.85
N VAL A 385 -35.53 34.88 -21.14
CA VAL A 385 -36.16 33.98 -20.12
C VAL A 385 -35.12 33.49 -19.13
N LEU A 386 -33.96 33.03 -19.65
CA LEU A 386 -32.85 32.62 -18.80
C LEU A 386 -32.33 33.77 -17.95
N TYR A 387 -32.18 34.96 -18.54
CA TYR A 387 -31.77 36.17 -17.82
C TYR A 387 -32.69 36.50 -16.62
N GLU A 388 -34.02 36.54 -16.81
CA GLU A 388 -34.96 36.85 -15.72
C GLU A 388 -34.90 35.74 -14.62
N ASN A 389 -34.75 34.47 -15.00
CA ASN A 389 -34.62 33.38 -14.06
C ASN A 389 -33.33 33.45 -13.25
N LEU A 390 -32.17 33.64 -13.91
CA LEU A 390 -30.87 33.80 -13.26
C LEU A 390 -30.84 35.04 -12.36
N LYS A 391 -31.43 36.15 -12.80
CA LYS A 391 -31.54 37.38 -12.04
C LYS A 391 -32.42 37.23 -10.79
N ALA A 392 -33.56 36.57 -10.92
CA ALA A 392 -34.41 36.26 -9.77
C ALA A 392 -33.69 35.39 -8.75
N THR A 393 -32.93 34.41 -9.23
CA THR A 393 -32.09 33.52 -8.41
C THR A 393 -30.98 34.31 -7.70
N LEU A 394 -30.27 35.17 -8.41
CA LEU A 394 -29.23 36.03 -7.84
C LEU A 394 -29.78 36.89 -6.73
N ASN A 395 -30.95 37.56 -6.96
CA ASN A 395 -31.62 38.39 -5.97
C ASN A 395 -32.04 37.58 -4.73
N TYR A 396 -32.53 36.34 -4.95
CA TYR A 396 -32.86 35.43 -3.85
C TYR A 396 -31.63 35.04 -3.04
N ILE A 397 -30.54 34.68 -3.69
CA ILE A 397 -29.27 34.35 -3.03
C ILE A 397 -28.77 35.51 -2.21
N LYS A 398 -28.73 36.73 -2.79
CA LYS A 398 -28.32 37.94 -2.08
C LYS A 398 -29.20 38.21 -0.85
N ALA A 399 -30.51 38.09 -0.98
CA ALA A 399 -31.46 38.32 0.12
C ALA A 399 -31.27 37.29 1.25
N VAL A 400 -31.09 35.99 0.93
CA VAL A 400 -30.92 34.94 1.94
C VAL A 400 -29.54 35.00 2.59
N ALA A 401 -28.53 35.31 1.82
CA ALA A 401 -27.14 35.43 2.29
C ALA A 401 -26.89 36.78 3.02
N ARG A 402 -27.86 37.73 3.01
CA ARG A 402 -27.70 39.08 3.54
C ARG A 402 -26.52 39.83 2.94
N LEU A 403 -26.30 39.64 1.63
CA LEU A 403 -25.31 40.37 0.85
C LEU A 403 -25.99 41.56 0.17
N ASP A 404 -25.35 42.71 0.24
CA ASP A 404 -25.86 43.96 -0.38
C ASP A 404 -25.70 43.95 -1.91
#